data_7c3aadcd64eb39d7cb8d10691290cce0
#
_entry.id   7c3aadcd64eb39d7cb8d10691290cce0
#
_cell.length_a   1.000
_cell.length_b   1.000
_cell.length_c   1.000
_cell.angle_alpha   90.00
_cell.angle_beta   90.00
_cell.angle_gamma   90.00
#
_symmetry.space_group_name_H-M   'P 1'
#
loop_
_entity.id
_entity.type
_entity.pdbx_description
1 polymer ?
#
loop_
_entity_poly.entity_id
_entity_poly.type
_entity_poly.pdbx_seq_one_letter_code
_entity_poly.pdbx_strand_id
1 'polypeptide(L)'
;MKPSPFVIERTYHAPIARVWKALTEKEKMKQWYFDLNEFKPQVGFEFTFMGQGHKGEKYVHLCKITEVVTGKKIAYSWRYDGYPGNSVVTFELFEEDKNKTRLKLTHEGIETFPAGEDFARSSFEGGWNELIGNLLKNFLETKSVS
;
A
#
# COMPACT_ATOMS: atom_id res chain seq x y z
N MET A 1 20.09 5.20 -16.82
CA MET A 1 19.99 4.22 -15.75
C MET A 1 18.65 4.39 -15.02
N LYS A 2 17.99 3.29 -14.77
CA LYS A 2 16.69 3.31 -14.13
C LYS A 2 16.83 3.49 -12.62
N PRO A 3 16.09 4.40 -12.01
CA PRO A 3 16.13 4.51 -10.55
C PRO A 3 15.70 3.21 -9.87
N SER A 4 16.25 2.95 -8.71
CA SER A 4 15.87 1.75 -7.96
C SER A 4 14.49 1.94 -7.34
N PRO A 5 13.75 0.86 -7.11
CA PRO A 5 12.44 0.94 -6.46
C PRO A 5 12.57 1.50 -5.04
N PHE A 6 11.50 2.10 -4.57
CA PHE A 6 11.41 2.46 -3.16
C PHE A 6 11.02 1.19 -2.38
N VAL A 7 11.75 0.89 -1.31
CA VAL A 7 11.49 -0.28 -0.47
C VAL A 7 11.42 0.15 0.97
N ILE A 8 10.40 -0.33 1.68
CA ILE A 8 10.29 -0.12 3.12
C ILE A 8 9.90 -1.45 3.76
N GLU A 9 10.54 -1.77 4.88
CA GLU A 9 10.24 -2.99 5.63
C GLU A 9 9.92 -2.64 7.07
N ARG A 10 8.92 -3.33 7.62
CA ARG A 10 8.52 -3.14 9.02
C ARG A 10 8.10 -4.49 9.57
N THR A 11 8.35 -4.69 10.86
CA THR A 11 7.95 -5.90 11.55
C THR A 11 6.86 -5.54 12.55
N TYR A 12 5.78 -6.33 12.55
CA TYR A 12 4.63 -6.09 13.41
C TYR A 12 4.43 -7.26 14.36
N HIS A 13 3.99 -6.97 15.57
CA HIS A 13 3.64 -7.99 16.56
C HIS A 13 2.21 -8.46 16.29
N ALA A 14 2.05 -9.21 15.20
CA ALA A 14 0.75 -9.74 14.78
C ALA A 14 0.98 -10.95 13.89
N PRO A 15 0.05 -11.94 13.95
CA PRO A 15 0.17 -13.12 13.08
C PRO A 15 0.02 -12.73 11.61
N ILE A 16 0.63 -13.51 10.73
CA ILE A 16 0.62 -13.24 9.31
C ILE A 16 -0.80 -13.18 8.75
N ALA A 17 -1.70 -14.03 9.25
CA ALA A 17 -3.09 -14.01 8.80
C ALA A 17 -3.77 -12.69 9.12
N ARG A 18 -3.46 -12.11 10.27
CA ARG A 18 -4.05 -10.82 10.66
C ARG A 18 -3.52 -9.69 9.81
N VAL A 19 -2.22 -9.71 9.50
CA VAL A 19 -1.64 -8.70 8.62
C VAL A 19 -2.24 -8.81 7.21
N TRP A 20 -2.41 -10.04 6.72
CA TRP A 20 -3.01 -10.26 5.41
C TRP A 20 -4.43 -9.69 5.35
N LYS A 21 -5.22 -9.89 6.39
CA LYS A 21 -6.58 -9.34 6.43
C LYS A 21 -6.56 -7.82 6.42
N ALA A 22 -5.60 -7.20 7.10
CA ALA A 22 -5.47 -5.75 7.10
C ALA A 22 -5.17 -5.21 5.70
N LEU A 23 -4.52 -6.00 4.86
CA LEU A 23 -4.18 -5.59 3.50
C LEU A 23 -5.28 -5.89 2.49
N THR A 24 -6.23 -6.76 2.82
CA THR A 24 -7.16 -7.28 1.81
C THR A 24 -8.63 -7.18 2.17
N GLU A 25 -8.97 -6.84 3.41
CA GLU A 25 -10.37 -6.70 3.80
C GLU A 25 -10.73 -5.22 3.87
N LYS A 26 -11.75 -4.84 3.13
CA LYS A 26 -12.18 -3.46 2.99
C LYS A 26 -12.40 -2.77 4.34
N GLU A 27 -13.07 -3.46 5.27
CA GLU A 27 -13.37 -2.88 6.57
C GLU A 27 -12.12 -2.63 7.40
N LYS A 28 -11.09 -3.43 7.21
CA LYS A 28 -9.82 -3.24 7.89
C LYS A 28 -8.94 -2.21 7.19
N MET A 29 -8.96 -2.20 5.87
CA MET A 29 -8.21 -1.21 5.08
C MET A 29 -8.66 0.20 5.43
N LYS A 30 -9.94 0.39 5.66
CA LYS A 30 -10.51 1.68 6.02
C LYS A 30 -9.94 2.22 7.34
N GLN A 31 -9.48 1.35 8.22
CA GLN A 31 -8.97 1.75 9.53
C GLN A 31 -7.56 2.34 9.47
N TRP A 32 -6.79 1.99 8.46
CA TRP A 32 -5.39 2.45 8.41
C TRP A 32 -4.96 2.93 7.02
N TYR A 33 -5.72 2.62 6.00
CA TYR A 33 -5.35 2.85 4.61
C TYR A 33 -6.36 3.81 3.96
N PHE A 34 -7.18 3.31 3.05
CA PHE A 34 -8.17 4.11 2.35
C PHE A 34 -9.54 3.48 2.45
N ASP A 35 -10.57 4.32 2.39
CA ASP A 35 -11.96 3.87 2.42
C ASP A 35 -12.39 3.57 1.00
N LEU A 36 -12.40 2.29 0.65
CA LEU A 36 -12.74 1.83 -0.69
C LEU A 36 -14.21 1.41 -0.74
N ASN A 37 -14.85 1.62 -1.88
CA ASN A 37 -16.23 1.17 -2.06
C ASN A 37 -16.30 -0.35 -2.03
N GLU A 38 -15.32 -0.99 -2.64
CA GLU A 38 -15.26 -2.45 -2.66
C GLU A 38 -13.81 -2.87 -2.85
N PHE A 39 -13.45 -4.03 -2.33
CA PHE A 39 -12.12 -4.58 -2.54
C PHE A 39 -12.18 -6.09 -2.53
N LYS A 40 -11.59 -6.72 -3.55
CA LYS A 40 -11.45 -8.16 -3.63
C LYS A 40 -10.01 -8.49 -4.01
N PRO A 41 -9.33 -9.38 -3.26
CA PRO A 41 -7.94 -9.72 -3.57
C PRO A 41 -7.88 -10.74 -4.71
N GLN A 42 -8.23 -10.30 -5.90
CA GLN A 42 -8.26 -11.12 -7.11
C GLN A 42 -7.54 -10.40 -8.23
N VAL A 43 -6.72 -11.13 -8.99
CA VAL A 43 -6.02 -10.57 -10.15
C VAL A 43 -7.06 -10.00 -11.12
N GLY A 44 -6.81 -8.78 -11.57
CA GLY A 44 -7.71 -8.08 -12.49
C GLY A 44 -8.74 -7.19 -11.80
N PHE A 45 -8.90 -7.31 -10.49
CA PHE A 45 -9.84 -6.44 -9.78
C PHE A 45 -9.32 -5.01 -9.80
N GLU A 46 -10.20 -4.05 -10.14
CA GLU A 46 -9.85 -2.63 -10.20
C GLU A 46 -10.51 -1.89 -9.07
N PHE A 47 -9.77 -0.95 -8.48
CA PHE A 47 -10.32 -0.10 -7.43
C PHE A 47 -9.74 1.30 -7.55
N THR A 48 -10.47 2.26 -7.02
CA THR A 48 -10.07 3.67 -7.05
C THR A 48 -10.27 4.28 -5.68
N PHE A 49 -9.51 5.32 -5.41
CA PHE A 49 -9.70 6.12 -4.20
C PHE A 49 -9.11 7.50 -4.42
N MET A 50 -9.54 8.44 -3.57
CA MET A 50 -9.13 9.84 -3.68
C MET A 50 -8.02 10.14 -2.68
N GLY A 51 -6.96 10.81 -3.13
CA GLY A 51 -5.92 11.32 -2.25
C GLY A 51 -5.74 12.80 -2.46
N GLN A 52 -5.02 13.45 -1.54
CA GLN A 52 -4.76 14.89 -1.64
C GLN A 52 -3.27 15.15 -1.79
N GLY A 53 -2.94 16.16 -2.62
CA GLY A 53 -1.59 16.63 -2.76
C GLY A 53 -1.24 17.66 -1.70
N HIS A 54 -0.02 18.20 -1.80
CA HIS A 54 0.52 19.13 -0.81
C HIS A 54 -0.26 20.44 -0.71
N LYS A 55 -0.95 20.83 -1.78
CA LYS A 55 -1.74 22.06 -1.79
C LYS A 55 -3.23 21.80 -1.81
N GLY A 56 -3.64 20.61 -1.40
CA GLY A 56 -5.05 20.27 -1.37
C GLY A 56 -5.63 19.77 -2.68
N GLU A 57 -4.80 19.60 -3.71
CA GLU A 57 -5.28 19.03 -4.97
C GLU A 57 -5.77 17.62 -4.74
N LYS A 58 -6.81 17.25 -5.47
CA LYS A 58 -7.37 15.91 -5.36
C LYS A 58 -6.91 15.05 -6.51
N TYR A 59 -6.44 13.87 -6.18
CA TYR A 59 -5.96 12.90 -7.17
C TYR A 59 -6.78 11.63 -7.07
N VAL A 60 -7.34 11.19 -8.18
CA VAL A 60 -8.04 9.90 -8.22
C VAL A 60 -6.99 8.83 -8.53
N HIS A 61 -6.81 7.93 -7.58
CA HIS A 61 -5.88 6.81 -7.73
C HIS A 61 -6.59 5.69 -8.45
N LEU A 62 -5.96 5.16 -9.51
CA LEU A 62 -6.49 4.06 -10.31
C LEU A 62 -5.58 2.86 -10.12
N CYS A 63 -6.13 1.80 -9.54
CA CYS A 63 -5.35 0.63 -9.19
C CYS A 63 -5.98 -0.63 -9.77
N LYS A 64 -5.12 -1.59 -10.15
CA LYS A 64 -5.56 -2.87 -10.68
C LYS A 64 -4.66 -3.97 -10.12
N ILE A 65 -5.25 -4.97 -9.52
CA ILE A 65 -4.48 -6.06 -8.92
C ILE A 65 -3.83 -6.90 -10.00
N THR A 66 -2.51 -7.07 -9.91
CA THR A 66 -1.73 -7.80 -10.89
C THR A 66 -1.23 -9.14 -10.38
N GLU A 67 -1.14 -9.31 -9.06
CA GLU A 67 -0.64 -10.56 -8.50
C GLU A 67 -1.22 -10.79 -7.11
N VAL A 68 -1.61 -12.02 -6.81
CA VAL A 68 -2.06 -12.42 -5.47
C VAL A 68 -1.51 -13.79 -5.15
N VAL A 69 -0.78 -13.88 -4.02
CA VAL A 69 -0.44 -15.16 -3.42
C VAL A 69 -1.05 -15.11 -2.02
N THR A 70 -2.16 -15.79 -1.86
CA THR A 70 -3.00 -15.66 -0.66
C THR A 70 -2.19 -15.83 0.62
N GLY A 71 -2.29 -14.83 1.50
CA GLY A 71 -1.59 -14.84 2.78
C GLY A 71 -0.15 -14.42 2.71
N LYS A 72 0.41 -14.15 1.53
CA LYS A 72 1.85 -13.88 1.40
C LYS A 72 2.18 -12.67 0.55
N LYS A 73 1.40 -12.38 -0.49
CA LYS A 73 1.79 -11.33 -1.43
C LYS A 73 0.60 -10.78 -2.18
N ILE A 74 0.56 -9.46 -2.33
CA ILE A 74 -0.41 -8.82 -3.22
C ILE A 74 0.27 -7.64 -3.89
N ALA A 75 0.05 -7.49 -5.20
CA ALA A 75 0.61 -6.40 -5.98
C ALA A 75 -0.47 -5.80 -6.84
N TYR A 76 -0.41 -4.47 -7.02
CA TYR A 76 -1.33 -3.79 -7.92
C TYR A 76 -0.66 -2.59 -8.56
N SER A 77 -1.17 -2.25 -9.75
CA SER A 77 -0.71 -1.04 -10.41
C SER A 77 -1.27 0.17 -9.68
N TRP A 78 -0.57 1.29 -9.83
CA TRP A 78 -0.91 2.52 -9.11
C TRP A 78 -0.63 3.67 -10.06
N ARG A 79 -1.67 4.35 -10.48
CA ARG A 79 -1.54 5.51 -11.34
C ARG A 79 -2.65 6.49 -11.02
N TYR A 80 -2.62 7.66 -11.67
CA TYR A 80 -3.55 8.75 -11.37
C TYR A 80 -4.34 9.10 -12.60
N ASP A 81 -5.65 9.32 -12.41
CA ASP A 81 -6.54 9.71 -13.48
C ASP A 81 -6.12 11.08 -14.02
N GLY A 82 -5.94 11.16 -15.34
CA GLY A 82 -5.57 12.42 -15.99
C GLY A 82 -4.09 12.74 -15.99
N TYR A 83 -3.24 11.85 -15.46
CA TYR A 83 -1.80 12.07 -15.42
C TYR A 83 -1.06 10.92 -16.07
N PRO A 84 0.08 11.19 -16.73
CA PRO A 84 0.88 10.11 -17.30
C PRO A 84 1.63 9.36 -16.20
N GLY A 85 2.12 8.18 -16.56
CA GLY A 85 2.91 7.37 -15.65
C GLY A 85 2.14 6.19 -15.12
N ASN A 86 2.89 5.22 -14.62
CA ASN A 86 2.31 4.02 -14.03
C ASN A 86 3.36 3.39 -13.11
N SER A 87 2.91 2.94 -11.96
CA SER A 87 3.78 2.29 -11.01
C SER A 87 3.15 1.01 -10.51
N VAL A 88 3.92 0.23 -9.77
CA VAL A 88 3.44 -1.03 -9.17
C VAL A 88 3.83 -1.05 -7.72
N VAL A 89 2.87 -1.35 -6.87
CA VAL A 89 3.08 -1.49 -5.43
C VAL A 89 2.95 -2.96 -5.09
N THR A 90 3.93 -3.51 -4.39
CA THR A 90 3.94 -4.91 -3.99
C THR A 90 4.08 -5.00 -2.48
N PHE A 91 3.16 -5.75 -1.86
CA PHE A 91 3.22 -6.04 -0.42
C PHE A 91 3.58 -7.51 -0.27
N GLU A 92 4.67 -7.79 0.44
CA GLU A 92 5.10 -9.16 0.72
C GLU A 92 5.17 -9.38 2.22
N LEU A 93 4.66 -10.53 2.67
CA LEU A 93 4.62 -10.87 4.07
C LEU A 93 5.52 -12.06 4.34
N PHE A 94 6.29 -11.96 5.42
CA PHE A 94 7.21 -13.02 5.86
C PHE A 94 6.92 -13.33 7.32
N GLU A 95 6.55 -14.57 7.61
CA GLU A 95 6.27 -14.97 8.97
C GLU A 95 7.57 -15.14 9.73
N GLU A 96 7.79 -14.32 10.76
CA GLU A 96 8.98 -14.39 11.59
C GLU A 96 8.76 -15.35 12.75
N ASP A 97 7.57 -15.35 13.33
CA ASP A 97 7.07 -16.38 14.24
C ASP A 97 5.55 -16.27 14.26
N LYS A 98 4.88 -17.06 15.07
CA LYS A 98 3.42 -17.13 14.98
C LYS A 98 2.70 -15.83 15.34
N ASN A 99 3.38 -14.90 16.02
CA ASN A 99 2.80 -13.62 16.40
C ASN A 99 3.63 -12.46 15.89
N LYS A 100 4.46 -12.69 14.89
CA LYS A 100 5.34 -11.64 14.38
C LYS A 100 5.50 -11.80 12.87
N THR A 101 5.22 -10.72 12.14
CA THR A 101 5.25 -10.72 10.68
C THR A 101 6.06 -9.54 10.18
N ARG A 102 6.95 -9.79 9.22
CA ARG A 102 7.66 -8.74 8.53
C ARG A 102 6.96 -8.45 7.21
N LEU A 103 6.70 -7.18 6.96
CA LEU A 103 6.11 -6.72 5.72
C LEU A 103 7.16 -5.96 4.92
N LYS A 104 7.27 -6.30 3.65
CA LYS A 104 8.12 -5.58 2.72
C LYS A 104 7.25 -4.96 1.64
N LEU A 105 7.30 -3.64 1.52
CA LEU A 105 6.59 -2.92 0.47
C LEU A 105 7.61 -2.44 -0.55
N THR A 106 7.35 -2.72 -1.82
CA THR A 106 8.17 -2.25 -2.94
C THR A 106 7.29 -1.43 -3.86
N HIS A 107 7.72 -0.21 -4.19
CA HIS A 107 7.00 0.66 -5.10
C HIS A 107 7.91 1.01 -6.26
N GLU A 108 7.60 0.49 -7.45
CA GLU A 108 8.41 0.65 -8.65
C GLU A 108 7.68 1.56 -9.63
N GLY A 109 8.46 2.32 -10.40
CA GLY A 109 7.89 3.14 -11.46
C GLY A 109 7.53 4.54 -11.05
N ILE A 110 7.94 4.97 -9.87
CA ILE A 110 7.65 6.33 -9.40
C ILE A 110 8.18 7.38 -10.37
N GLU A 111 9.30 7.09 -11.00
CA GLU A 111 9.94 8.03 -11.95
C GLU A 111 9.12 8.25 -13.22
N THR A 112 8.08 7.43 -13.45
CA THR A 112 7.22 7.61 -14.64
C THR A 112 6.19 8.72 -14.48
N PHE A 113 6.00 9.21 -13.25
CA PHE A 113 5.03 10.27 -12.99
C PHE A 113 5.60 11.64 -13.33
N PRO A 114 4.73 12.65 -13.53
CA PRO A 114 5.21 13.99 -13.85
C PRO A 114 6.10 14.57 -12.75
N ALA A 115 6.95 15.50 -13.11
CA ALA A 115 7.74 16.24 -12.14
C ALA A 115 6.81 17.07 -11.25
N GLY A 116 7.22 17.29 -10.00
CA GLY A 116 6.45 18.06 -9.06
C GLY A 116 6.51 17.45 -7.67
N GLU A 117 6.22 18.26 -6.66
CA GLU A 117 6.36 17.80 -5.29
C GLU A 117 5.40 16.67 -4.94
N ASP A 118 4.19 16.65 -5.55
CA ASP A 118 3.20 15.62 -5.24
C ASP A 118 3.61 14.24 -5.74
N PHE A 119 4.42 14.19 -6.81
CA PHE A 119 4.86 12.93 -7.40
C PHE A 119 6.33 12.66 -7.17
N ALA A 120 6.98 13.46 -6.32
CA ALA A 120 8.38 13.24 -6.00
C ALA A 120 8.55 11.99 -5.16
N ARG A 121 9.70 11.34 -5.30
CA ARG A 121 10.00 10.15 -4.52
C ARG A 121 9.86 10.40 -3.02
N SER A 122 10.28 11.58 -2.55
CA SER A 122 10.17 11.92 -1.13
C SER A 122 8.72 11.95 -0.64
N SER A 123 7.79 12.33 -1.52
CA SER A 123 6.38 12.35 -1.16
C SER A 123 5.86 10.93 -0.94
N PHE A 124 6.26 9.99 -1.81
CA PHE A 124 5.88 8.58 -1.64
C PHE A 124 6.54 7.97 -0.41
N GLU A 125 7.80 8.32 -0.17
CA GLU A 125 8.49 7.83 1.03
C GLU A 125 7.79 8.29 2.29
N GLY A 126 7.42 9.56 2.36
CA GLY A 126 6.71 10.10 3.52
C GLY A 126 5.37 9.44 3.72
N GLY A 127 4.62 9.26 2.63
CA GLY A 127 3.31 8.63 2.70
C GLY A 127 3.39 7.18 3.16
N TRP A 128 4.30 6.41 2.59
CA TRP A 128 4.45 5.01 2.98
C TRP A 128 4.99 4.86 4.40
N ASN A 129 5.91 5.74 4.83
CA ASN A 129 6.37 5.71 6.20
C ASN A 129 5.23 5.94 7.18
N GLU A 130 4.32 6.85 6.86
CA GLU A 130 3.16 7.11 7.71
C GLU A 130 2.20 5.91 7.69
N LEU A 131 1.86 5.41 6.51
CA LEU A 131 0.90 4.31 6.39
C LEU A 131 1.42 3.02 6.99
N ILE A 132 2.63 2.61 6.58
CA ILE A 132 3.20 1.33 6.99
C ILE A 132 3.85 1.43 8.35
N GLY A 133 4.54 2.55 8.62
CA GLY A 133 5.30 2.70 9.85
C GLY A 133 4.47 3.12 11.06
N ASN A 134 3.38 3.84 10.84
CA ASN A 134 2.56 4.34 11.94
C ASN A 134 1.14 3.78 11.93
N LEU A 135 0.40 4.03 10.85
CA LEU A 135 -1.04 3.71 10.86
C LEU A 135 -1.30 2.22 10.90
N LEU A 136 -0.62 1.45 10.07
CA LEU A 136 -0.79 0.00 10.06
C LEU A 136 -0.27 -0.61 11.35
N LYS A 137 0.88 -0.14 11.82
CA LYS A 137 1.45 -0.62 13.07
C LYS A 137 0.48 -0.42 14.23
N ASN A 138 -0.07 0.79 14.35
CA ASN A 138 -1.01 1.08 15.42
C ASN A 138 -2.27 0.23 15.31
N PHE A 139 -2.78 0.06 14.09
CA PHE A 139 -3.95 -0.78 13.88
C PHE A 139 -3.73 -2.21 14.33
N LEU A 140 -2.56 -2.76 14.00
CA LEU A 140 -2.26 -4.16 14.30
C LEU A 140 -1.87 -4.39 15.76
N GLU A 141 -1.18 -3.45 16.38
CA GLU A 141 -0.54 -3.69 17.67
C GLU A 141 -1.27 -3.10 18.86
N THR A 142 -2.08 -2.05 18.67
CA THR A 142 -2.76 -1.43 19.81
C THR A 142 -4.06 -2.12 20.19
N LYS A 143 -4.62 -2.91 19.28
CA LYS A 143 -5.90 -3.55 19.55
C LYS A 143 -5.68 -5.00 19.89
N SER A 144 -5.93 -5.32 21.12
CA SER A 144 -6.00 -6.70 21.53
C SER A 144 -7.33 -7.31 21.18
N VAL A 145 -8.31 -6.49 20.89
CA VAL A 145 -9.64 -6.93 20.52
C VAL A 145 -9.69 -7.10 19.01
N SER A 146 -10.13 -8.20 18.58
CA SER A 146 -10.25 -8.45 17.16
C SER A 146 -11.68 -8.25 16.68
#